data_e13a502a3927c18585f6a2f47cbfc796
#
_entry.id   e13a502a3927c18585f6a2f47cbfc796
#
_cell.length_a   1.000
_cell.length_b   1.000
_cell.length_c   1.000
_cell.angle_alpha   90.00
_cell.angle_beta   90.00
_cell.angle_gamma   90.00
#
_symmetry.space_group_name_H-M   'P 1'
#
loop_
_entity.id
_entity.type
_entity.pdbx_description
1 polymer ?
#
loop_
_entity_poly.entity_id
_entity_poly.type
_entity_poly.pdbx_seq_one_letter_code
_entity_poly.pdbx_strand_id
1 'polypeptide(L)'
;MRHRFRPSATEAAALRAAWQAAARSAVLAGALPLCSGVMAAADPGLPRAPQMQFVPTPAGTYRLQRIQACPDGELLDSSGRPRRLSELTRGKISLVTFFYTHCTDPLGCPYAFGLMADLRDRLMADPELRPNVRFVSISFDPTRDAPAQLRGYARDLSARAPFEWEFLTAASTARLQPLLDDFGQDTRVEPPRAGAAARTIHHMLKLFLIDAGGTVREIYALDFLQPEVMLNDIRTLRLEATP
;
A
#
# COMPACT_ATOMS: atom_id res chain seq x y z
N MET A 1 46.50 12.87 19.86
CA MET A 1 46.99 14.15 19.23
C MET A 1 46.21 14.38 17.94
N ARG A 2 45.28 15.32 17.93
CA ARG A 2 44.51 15.71 16.73
C ARG A 2 45.03 17.04 16.24
N HIS A 3 45.81 17.07 15.14
CA HIS A 3 46.22 18.28 14.49
C HIS A 3 45.02 18.93 13.77
N ARG A 4 44.61 20.09 14.26
CA ARG A 4 43.66 20.97 13.55
C ARG A 4 44.46 21.80 12.52
N PHE A 5 44.21 21.51 11.24
CA PHE A 5 44.69 22.32 10.14
C PHE A 5 43.94 23.66 10.14
N ARG A 6 44.62 24.76 10.33
CA ARG A 6 44.08 26.12 10.13
C ARG A 6 44.69 26.67 8.83
N PRO A 7 43.88 27.02 7.83
CA PRO A 7 44.40 27.63 6.60
C PRO A 7 45.02 29.00 6.91
N SER A 8 46.07 29.36 6.15
CA SER A 8 46.76 30.63 6.30
C SER A 8 45.90 31.81 5.81
N ALA A 9 46.21 33.01 6.27
CA ALA A 9 45.47 34.23 5.91
C ALA A 9 45.43 34.50 4.39
N THR A 10 46.43 34.02 3.65
CA THR A 10 46.54 34.14 2.19
C THR A 10 45.57 33.21 1.46
N GLU A 11 45.36 31.99 1.95
CA GLU A 11 44.41 31.04 1.38
C GLU A 11 42.96 31.48 1.60
N ALA A 12 42.67 32.08 2.75
CA ALA A 12 41.34 32.61 3.06
C ALA A 12 40.99 33.83 2.19
N ALA A 13 41.97 34.64 1.78
CA ALA A 13 41.78 35.79 0.87
C ALA A 13 41.51 35.33 -0.59
N ALA A 14 42.19 34.29 -1.05
CA ALA A 14 41.96 33.72 -2.38
C ALA A 14 40.57 33.08 -2.55
N LEU A 15 40.08 32.42 -1.54
CA LEU A 15 38.72 31.82 -1.52
C LEU A 15 37.61 32.89 -1.53
N ARG A 16 37.82 34.05 -0.88
CA ARG A 16 36.86 35.16 -0.92
C ARG A 16 36.82 35.88 -2.26
N ALA A 17 37.96 36.00 -2.95
CA ALA A 17 38.01 36.61 -4.27
C ALA A 17 37.32 35.75 -5.34
N ALA A 18 37.43 34.43 -5.26
CA ALA A 18 36.75 33.50 -6.17
C ALA A 18 35.21 33.54 -6.02
N TRP A 19 34.72 33.76 -4.80
CA TRP A 19 33.27 33.87 -4.53
C TRP A 19 32.65 35.17 -5.02
N GLN A 20 33.44 36.28 -5.04
CA GLN A 20 32.96 37.60 -5.50
C GLN A 20 32.97 37.73 -7.02
N ALA A 21 33.78 36.95 -7.74
CA ALA A 21 33.81 36.95 -9.20
C ALA A 21 32.61 36.17 -9.80
N ALA A 22 32.08 35.19 -9.11
CA ALA A 22 30.91 34.41 -9.56
C ALA A 22 29.55 35.14 -9.43
N ALA A 23 29.50 36.26 -8.71
CA ALA A 23 28.25 36.99 -8.41
C ALA A 23 27.92 38.15 -9.38
N ARG A 24 28.69 38.37 -10.45
CA ARG A 24 28.52 39.56 -11.32
C ARG A 24 28.13 39.29 -12.78
N SER A 25 27.64 38.10 -13.12
CA SER A 25 27.15 37.77 -14.47
C SER A 25 25.73 37.17 -14.43
N ALA A 26 24.80 37.90 -13.88
CA ALA A 26 23.38 37.61 -14.06
C ALA A 26 22.75 38.75 -14.88
N VAL A 27 22.92 38.68 -16.21
CA VAL A 27 22.19 39.51 -17.16
C VAL A 27 20.79 38.92 -17.33
N LEU A 28 19.78 39.77 -17.19
CA LEU A 28 18.36 39.53 -17.44
C LEU A 28 18.15 38.85 -18.80
N ALA A 29 17.61 37.66 -18.78
CA ALA A 29 16.82 37.11 -19.87
C ALA A 29 15.50 36.67 -19.26
N GLY A 30 14.42 37.39 -19.59
CA GLY A 30 13.06 37.05 -19.22
C GLY A 30 12.71 35.69 -19.82
N ALA A 31 12.57 34.68 -18.97
CA ALA A 31 12.00 33.39 -19.31
C ALA A 31 10.69 33.24 -18.55
N LEU A 32 9.59 33.20 -19.32
CA LEU A 32 8.29 32.74 -18.89
C LEU A 32 8.43 31.42 -18.14
N PRO A 33 7.72 31.21 -17.01
CA PRO A 33 7.69 29.91 -16.39
C PRO A 33 6.88 28.96 -17.29
N LEU A 34 7.59 28.13 -18.05
CA LEU A 34 7.03 26.89 -18.53
C LEU A 34 6.71 26.08 -17.27
N CYS A 35 5.42 25.98 -16.93
CA CYS A 35 4.91 24.96 -16.03
C CYS A 35 5.23 23.59 -16.65
N SER A 36 6.46 23.13 -16.45
CA SER A 36 6.80 21.71 -16.61
C SER A 36 6.08 20.99 -15.47
N GLY A 37 4.88 20.48 -15.78
CA GLY A 37 4.25 19.48 -14.94
C GLY A 37 5.27 18.36 -14.76
N VAL A 38 5.78 18.22 -13.55
CA VAL A 38 6.52 17.03 -13.13
C VAL A 38 5.51 15.90 -13.20
N MET A 39 5.41 15.25 -14.35
CA MET A 39 4.81 13.92 -14.44
C MET A 39 5.70 13.05 -13.56
N ALA A 40 5.17 12.64 -12.41
CA ALA A 40 5.78 11.62 -11.59
C ALA A 40 6.10 10.45 -12.53
N ALA A 41 7.39 10.20 -12.76
CA ALA A 41 7.83 9.06 -13.53
C ALA A 41 7.31 7.82 -12.81
N ALA A 42 6.35 7.14 -13.40
CA ALA A 42 5.89 5.85 -12.91
C ALA A 42 7.10 4.91 -12.91
N ASP A 43 7.28 4.20 -11.81
CA ASP A 43 8.31 3.17 -11.66
C ASP A 43 8.19 2.18 -12.86
N PRO A 44 9.22 2.04 -13.72
CA PRO A 44 9.12 1.22 -14.93
C PRO A 44 9.07 -0.28 -14.65
N GLY A 45 9.08 -0.71 -13.37
CA GLY A 45 9.20 -2.11 -12.97
C GLY A 45 7.91 -2.84 -12.62
N LEU A 46 6.77 -2.14 -12.44
CA LEU A 46 5.51 -2.81 -12.09
C LEU A 46 4.56 -2.89 -13.29
N PRO A 47 3.93 -4.06 -13.54
CA PRO A 47 2.89 -4.16 -14.56
C PRO A 47 1.76 -3.20 -14.22
N ARG A 48 1.31 -2.43 -15.20
CA ARG A 48 0.14 -1.56 -15.02
C ARG A 48 -1.13 -2.37 -15.16
N ALA A 49 -2.15 -2.03 -14.36
CA ALA A 49 -3.49 -2.56 -14.57
C ALA A 49 -3.94 -2.33 -16.04
N PRO A 50 -4.71 -3.26 -16.62
CA PRO A 50 -5.40 -3.00 -17.86
C PRO A 50 -6.16 -1.67 -17.73
N GLN A 51 -5.86 -0.72 -18.61
CA GLN A 51 -6.59 0.55 -18.59
C GLN A 51 -8.00 0.28 -19.11
N MET A 52 -8.97 0.33 -18.22
CA MET A 52 -10.36 0.24 -18.61
C MET A 52 -10.77 1.56 -19.31
N GLN A 53 -11.33 1.45 -20.50
CA GLN A 53 -11.79 2.61 -21.27
C GLN A 53 -13.21 3.01 -20.84
N PHE A 54 -13.37 3.38 -19.58
CA PHE A 54 -14.63 3.92 -19.07
C PHE A 54 -14.37 5.06 -18.07
N VAL A 55 -15.35 5.91 -17.91
CA VAL A 55 -15.32 6.96 -16.89
C VAL A 55 -15.83 6.35 -15.58
N PRO A 56 -15.03 6.34 -14.50
CA PRO A 56 -15.50 5.86 -13.21
C PRO A 56 -16.74 6.61 -12.74
N THR A 57 -17.72 5.88 -12.22
CA THR A 57 -18.95 6.46 -11.67
C THR A 57 -18.58 7.41 -10.52
N PRO A 58 -19.11 8.65 -10.49
CA PRO A 58 -18.77 9.60 -9.45
C PRO A 58 -19.21 9.13 -8.06
N ALA A 59 -18.38 9.37 -7.05
CA ALA A 59 -18.69 9.02 -5.66
C ALA A 59 -20.02 9.64 -5.20
N GLY A 60 -20.77 8.89 -4.39
CA GLY A 60 -22.05 9.31 -3.82
C GLY A 60 -23.25 9.29 -4.79
N THR A 61 -23.04 8.96 -6.08
CA THR A 61 -24.14 8.84 -7.07
C THR A 61 -24.73 7.43 -7.13
N TYR A 62 -24.16 6.49 -6.40
CA TYR A 62 -24.56 5.07 -6.33
C TYR A 62 -24.44 4.57 -4.90
N ARG A 63 -24.94 3.36 -4.66
CA ARG A 63 -24.80 2.64 -3.39
C ARG A 63 -24.10 1.31 -3.65
N LEU A 64 -23.13 0.98 -2.80
CA LEU A 64 -22.51 -0.32 -2.81
C LEU A 64 -23.43 -1.37 -2.17
N GLN A 65 -23.42 -2.57 -2.71
CA GLN A 65 -24.20 -3.68 -2.19
C GLN A 65 -23.68 -4.13 -0.82
N ARG A 66 -24.53 -4.75 -0.03
CA ARG A 66 -24.15 -5.45 1.21
C ARG A 66 -23.97 -6.93 0.85
N ILE A 67 -22.71 -7.35 0.64
CA ILE A 67 -22.42 -8.69 0.12
C ILE A 67 -22.54 -9.72 1.25
N GLN A 68 -21.78 -9.52 2.34
CA GLN A 68 -21.81 -10.40 3.52
C GLN A 68 -21.23 -9.67 4.74
N ALA A 69 -21.50 -10.20 5.94
CA ALA A 69 -20.74 -9.77 7.11
C ALA A 69 -19.24 -10.09 6.91
N CYS A 70 -18.35 -9.20 7.34
CA CYS A 70 -16.93 -9.49 7.30
C CYS A 70 -16.62 -10.71 8.15
N PRO A 71 -15.99 -11.76 7.60
CA PRO A 71 -15.53 -12.89 8.37
C PRO A 71 -14.59 -12.47 9.50
N ASP A 72 -14.61 -13.20 10.60
CA ASP A 72 -13.78 -12.89 11.76
C ASP A 72 -12.90 -14.08 12.15
N GLY A 73 -11.70 -13.80 12.61
CA GLY A 73 -10.72 -14.80 13.00
C GLY A 73 -9.63 -14.20 13.89
N GLU A 74 -8.96 -15.07 14.64
CA GLU A 74 -7.79 -14.69 15.42
C GLU A 74 -6.55 -14.76 14.54
N LEU A 75 -5.81 -13.66 14.50
CA LEU A 75 -4.57 -13.44 13.74
C LEU A 75 -3.48 -12.94 14.68
N LEU A 76 -2.24 -12.91 14.20
CA LEU A 76 -1.10 -12.33 14.90
C LEU A 76 -0.63 -11.09 14.14
N ASP A 77 -0.44 -9.99 14.84
CA ASP A 77 0.18 -8.80 14.27
C ASP A 77 1.71 -8.98 14.09
N SER A 78 2.37 -8.02 13.47
CA SER A 78 3.81 -8.06 13.22
C SER A 78 4.65 -8.06 14.51
N SER A 79 4.07 -7.79 15.67
CA SER A 79 4.71 -7.95 16.99
C SER A 79 4.46 -9.33 17.63
N GLY A 80 3.60 -10.15 17.02
CA GLY A 80 3.20 -11.46 17.52
C GLY A 80 2.03 -11.42 18.50
N ARG A 81 1.36 -10.28 18.68
CA ARG A 81 0.19 -10.17 19.55
C ARG A 81 -1.05 -10.67 18.85
N PRO A 82 -1.91 -11.45 19.54
CA PRO A 82 -3.22 -11.84 19.02
C PRO A 82 -4.10 -10.60 18.73
N ARG A 83 -4.78 -10.63 17.59
CA ARG A 83 -5.74 -9.61 17.15
C ARG A 83 -6.95 -10.30 16.53
N ARG A 84 -8.12 -9.79 16.78
CA ARG A 84 -9.33 -10.22 16.05
C ARG A 84 -9.45 -9.37 14.77
N LEU A 85 -9.78 -10.01 13.64
CA LEU A 85 -9.98 -9.27 12.40
C LEU A 85 -11.11 -8.25 12.54
N SER A 86 -12.17 -8.58 13.27
CA SER A 86 -13.29 -7.68 13.56
C SER A 86 -12.88 -6.41 14.31
N GLU A 87 -11.82 -6.44 15.12
CA GLU A 87 -11.26 -5.24 15.77
C GLU A 87 -10.61 -4.29 14.76
N LEU A 88 -10.10 -4.86 13.67
CA LEU A 88 -9.40 -4.12 12.61
C LEU A 88 -10.33 -3.69 11.46
N THR A 89 -11.52 -4.26 11.34
CA THR A 89 -12.44 -3.97 10.24
C THR A 89 -13.67 -3.18 10.68
N ARG A 90 -13.84 -2.91 11.98
CA ARG A 90 -14.90 -2.05 12.50
C ARG A 90 -14.39 -0.65 12.85
N GLY A 91 -15.29 0.33 12.79
CA GLY A 91 -15.02 1.73 13.10
C GLY A 91 -14.32 2.51 11.99
N LYS A 92 -13.76 1.83 10.96
CA LYS A 92 -13.16 2.44 9.78
C LYS A 92 -13.52 1.64 8.53
N ILE A 93 -13.50 2.31 7.39
CA ILE A 93 -13.53 1.64 6.10
C ILE A 93 -12.21 0.89 5.93
N SER A 94 -12.28 -0.41 5.66
CA SER A 94 -11.09 -1.25 5.62
C SER A 94 -10.93 -1.91 4.25
N LEU A 95 -9.71 -1.87 3.69
CA LEU A 95 -9.34 -2.61 2.49
C LEU A 95 -8.52 -3.82 2.93
N VAL A 96 -9.08 -5.02 2.77
CA VAL A 96 -8.46 -6.29 3.18
C VAL A 96 -7.95 -7.03 1.95
N THR A 97 -6.73 -7.56 2.02
CA THR A 97 -6.16 -8.43 0.99
C THR A 97 -5.40 -9.59 1.62
N PHE A 98 -5.23 -10.65 0.83
CA PHE A 98 -4.40 -11.79 1.19
C PHE A 98 -3.15 -11.84 0.33
N PHE A 99 -2.01 -12.24 0.92
CA PHE A 99 -0.72 -12.24 0.26
C PHE A 99 0.23 -13.29 0.85
N TYR A 100 1.44 -13.41 0.31
CA TYR A 100 2.58 -14.05 0.96
C TYR A 100 3.88 -13.38 0.52
N THR A 101 4.87 -13.31 1.43
CA THR A 101 6.08 -12.50 1.21
C THR A 101 6.97 -12.99 0.07
N HIS A 102 6.83 -14.25 -0.33
CA HIS A 102 7.62 -14.90 -1.39
C HIS A 102 6.87 -15.00 -2.73
N CYS A 103 5.81 -14.21 -2.91
CA CYS A 103 5.10 -14.14 -4.17
C CYS A 103 5.97 -13.50 -5.24
N THR A 104 6.26 -14.24 -6.32
CA THR A 104 7.07 -13.77 -7.45
C THR A 104 6.24 -13.51 -8.70
N ASP A 105 4.92 -13.72 -8.63
CA ASP A 105 4.02 -13.39 -9.73
C ASP A 105 3.90 -11.87 -9.85
N PRO A 106 4.35 -11.25 -10.95
CA PRO A 106 4.32 -9.81 -11.12
C PRO A 106 2.90 -9.24 -11.16
N LEU A 107 1.88 -10.03 -11.55
CA LEU A 107 0.46 -9.66 -11.51
C LEU A 107 -0.24 -10.07 -10.20
N GLY A 108 0.48 -10.68 -9.27
CA GLY A 108 0.00 -11.08 -7.95
C GLY A 108 0.24 -10.02 -6.88
N CYS A 109 0.87 -10.43 -5.76
CA CYS A 109 1.09 -9.55 -4.61
C CYS A 109 1.87 -8.27 -4.93
N PRO A 110 2.96 -8.27 -5.75
CA PRO A 110 3.67 -7.04 -6.08
C PRO A 110 2.78 -6.00 -6.74
N TYR A 111 1.92 -6.44 -7.67
CA TYR A 111 0.96 -5.57 -8.33
C TYR A 111 -0.07 -5.00 -7.35
N ALA A 112 -0.69 -5.85 -6.51
CA ALA A 112 -1.65 -5.42 -5.51
C ALA A 112 -1.07 -4.40 -4.53
N PHE A 113 0.15 -4.62 -4.05
CA PHE A 113 0.82 -3.70 -3.13
C PHE A 113 1.22 -2.37 -3.79
N GLY A 114 1.63 -2.39 -5.05
CA GLY A 114 1.88 -1.17 -5.82
C GLY A 114 0.62 -0.32 -5.96
N LEU A 115 -0.51 -0.95 -6.30
CA LEU A 115 -1.81 -0.29 -6.40
C LEU A 115 -2.29 0.23 -5.03
N MET A 116 -2.18 -0.58 -3.97
CA MET A 116 -2.54 -0.15 -2.62
C MET A 116 -1.67 1.02 -2.14
N ALA A 117 -0.39 1.06 -2.52
CA ALA A 117 0.49 2.17 -2.20
C ALA A 117 0.05 3.47 -2.92
N ASP A 118 -0.31 3.40 -4.21
CA ASP A 118 -0.89 4.55 -4.94
C ASP A 118 -2.20 5.03 -4.29
N LEU A 119 -3.09 4.09 -3.98
CA LEU A 119 -4.35 4.41 -3.30
C LEU A 119 -4.12 5.05 -1.92
N ARG A 120 -3.17 4.52 -1.13
CA ARG A 120 -2.76 5.12 0.15
C ARG A 120 -2.31 6.57 -0.03
N ASP A 121 -1.46 6.85 -1.02
CA ASP A 121 -0.92 8.19 -1.24
C ASP A 121 -2.05 9.18 -1.60
N ARG A 122 -3.05 8.73 -2.35
CA ARG A 122 -4.27 9.52 -2.63
C ARG A 122 -5.12 9.74 -1.38
N LEU A 123 -5.31 8.70 -0.55
CA LEU A 123 -6.03 8.81 0.72
C LEU A 123 -5.32 9.73 1.71
N MET A 124 -3.99 9.72 1.73
CA MET A 124 -3.20 10.61 2.58
C MET A 124 -3.35 12.08 2.20
N ALA A 125 -3.58 12.38 0.93
CA ALA A 125 -3.84 13.73 0.43
C ALA A 125 -5.25 14.23 0.78
N ASP A 126 -6.17 13.34 1.21
CA ASP A 126 -7.55 13.65 1.54
C ASP A 126 -7.75 13.65 3.08
N PRO A 127 -7.88 14.84 3.71
CA PRO A 127 -7.96 14.94 5.18
C PRO A 127 -9.24 14.33 5.77
N GLU A 128 -10.30 14.15 4.97
CA GLU A 128 -11.55 13.55 5.42
C GLU A 128 -11.50 12.02 5.34
N LEU A 129 -10.80 11.47 4.36
CA LEU A 129 -10.67 10.02 4.18
C LEU A 129 -9.58 9.42 5.05
N ARG A 130 -8.43 10.09 5.15
CA ARG A 130 -7.25 9.58 5.86
C ARG A 130 -7.52 8.99 7.25
N PRO A 131 -8.26 9.65 8.18
CA PRO A 131 -8.52 9.10 9.51
C PRO A 131 -9.55 7.96 9.52
N ASN A 132 -10.31 7.80 8.44
CA ASN A 132 -11.46 6.90 8.35
C ASN A 132 -11.19 5.63 7.55
N VAL A 133 -9.98 5.48 7.00
CA VAL A 133 -9.60 4.33 6.16
C VAL A 133 -8.37 3.65 6.71
N ARG A 134 -8.33 2.31 6.62
CA ARG A 134 -7.15 1.50 6.92
C ARG A 134 -6.99 0.38 5.90
N PHE A 135 -5.77 -0.15 5.81
CA PHE A 135 -5.49 -1.36 5.05
C PHE A 135 -5.12 -2.51 5.98
N VAL A 136 -5.51 -3.71 5.59
CA VAL A 136 -5.21 -4.95 6.32
C VAL A 136 -4.72 -5.99 5.32
N SER A 137 -3.49 -6.45 5.49
CA SER A 137 -2.89 -7.48 4.65
C SER A 137 -2.64 -8.73 5.48
N ILE A 138 -3.22 -9.86 5.05
CA ILE A 138 -3.18 -11.14 5.79
C ILE A 138 -2.36 -12.14 4.98
N SER A 139 -1.33 -12.73 5.59
CA SER A 139 -0.53 -13.73 4.90
C SER A 139 -1.24 -15.08 4.82
N PHE A 140 -1.20 -15.70 3.61
CA PHE A 140 -1.62 -17.10 3.42
C PHE A 140 -0.62 -18.12 3.98
N ASP A 141 0.64 -17.72 4.18
CA ASP A 141 1.75 -18.64 4.48
C ASP A 141 2.29 -18.46 5.91
N PRO A 142 1.50 -18.75 6.95
CA PRO A 142 1.94 -18.58 8.32
C PRO A 142 3.17 -19.42 8.67
N THR A 143 3.52 -20.41 7.85
CA THR A 143 4.72 -21.25 8.08
C THR A 143 6.00 -20.52 7.73
N ARG A 144 5.97 -19.53 6.84
CA ARG A 144 7.11 -18.72 6.41
C ARG A 144 6.98 -17.26 6.86
N ASP A 145 5.77 -16.74 6.81
CA ASP A 145 5.46 -15.35 7.14
C ASP A 145 5.14 -15.20 8.63
N ALA A 146 6.11 -15.59 9.48
CA ALA A 146 5.99 -15.33 10.90
C ALA A 146 6.00 -13.82 11.21
N PRO A 147 5.53 -13.38 12.38
CA PRO A 147 5.48 -11.96 12.75
C PRO A 147 6.77 -11.16 12.50
N ALA A 148 7.93 -11.78 12.71
CA ALA A 148 9.22 -11.14 12.48
C ALA A 148 9.49 -10.84 11.01
N GLN A 149 9.12 -11.75 10.09
CA GLN A 149 9.21 -11.55 8.64
C GLN A 149 8.27 -10.45 8.19
N LEU A 150 7.02 -10.47 8.68
CA LEU A 150 6.02 -9.43 8.37
C LEU A 150 6.48 -8.05 8.82
N ARG A 151 7.18 -7.93 9.94
CA ARG A 151 7.73 -6.65 10.43
C ARG A 151 8.75 -6.06 9.45
N GLY A 152 9.60 -6.89 8.87
CA GLY A 152 10.55 -6.49 7.82
C GLY A 152 9.82 -6.00 6.57
N TYR A 153 8.89 -6.82 6.08
CA TYR A 153 8.10 -6.54 4.89
C TYR A 153 7.24 -5.27 5.02
N ALA A 154 6.55 -5.12 6.17
CA ALA A 154 5.73 -3.95 6.46
C ALA A 154 6.52 -2.64 6.53
N ARG A 155 7.77 -2.70 7.03
CA ARG A 155 8.62 -1.51 7.16
C ARG A 155 8.83 -0.81 5.84
N ASP A 156 9.10 -1.56 4.78
CA ASP A 156 9.38 -1.01 3.46
C ASP A 156 8.15 -0.35 2.82
N LEU A 157 6.97 -0.88 3.11
CA LEU A 157 5.68 -0.36 2.64
C LEU A 157 5.15 0.78 3.50
N SER A 158 5.41 0.77 4.82
CA SER A 158 4.91 1.77 5.77
C SER A 158 5.83 2.98 5.93
N ALA A 159 7.08 2.91 5.46
CA ALA A 159 8.09 3.94 5.68
C ALA A 159 7.76 5.31 5.07
N ARG A 160 6.82 5.39 4.15
CA ARG A 160 6.54 6.61 3.36
C ARG A 160 5.47 7.53 3.96
N ALA A 161 4.61 7.03 4.86
CA ALA A 161 3.55 7.86 5.41
C ALA A 161 2.93 7.24 6.68
N PRO A 162 2.47 8.04 7.66
CA PRO A 162 1.76 7.57 8.84
C PRO A 162 0.33 7.14 8.47
N PHE A 163 0.19 6.07 7.69
CA PHE A 163 -1.07 5.46 7.31
C PHE A 163 -1.27 4.14 8.04
N GLU A 164 -2.48 3.86 8.49
CA GLU A 164 -2.81 2.63 9.20
C GLU A 164 -2.87 1.46 8.21
N TRP A 165 -1.77 0.72 8.12
CA TRP A 165 -1.64 -0.48 7.29
C TRP A 165 -1.12 -1.64 8.14
N GLU A 166 -2.01 -2.58 8.45
CA GLU A 166 -1.73 -3.73 9.30
C GLU A 166 -1.30 -4.93 8.47
N PHE A 167 -0.26 -5.63 8.94
CA PHE A 167 0.23 -6.87 8.35
C PHE A 167 0.08 -7.99 9.37
N LEU A 168 -0.69 -9.01 8.98
CA LEU A 168 -1.13 -10.06 9.87
C LEU A 168 -0.75 -11.43 9.31
N THR A 169 -0.60 -12.38 10.22
CA THR A 169 -0.46 -13.81 9.93
C THR A 169 -1.33 -14.61 10.90
N ALA A 170 -1.35 -15.92 10.79
CA ALA A 170 -2.00 -16.80 11.75
C ALA A 170 -0.97 -17.63 12.52
N ALA A 171 -1.39 -18.22 13.64
CA ALA A 171 -0.54 -19.13 14.41
C ALA A 171 -0.21 -20.43 13.63
N SER A 172 -1.06 -20.82 12.66
CA SER A 172 -0.82 -21.95 11.77
C SER A 172 -1.77 -21.91 10.57
N THR A 173 -1.47 -22.70 9.53
CA THR A 173 -2.37 -22.87 8.37
C THR A 173 -3.74 -23.38 8.80
N ALA A 174 -3.82 -24.32 9.75
CA ALA A 174 -5.09 -24.85 10.25
C ALA A 174 -5.95 -23.77 10.96
N ARG A 175 -5.32 -22.79 11.60
CA ARG A 175 -6.03 -21.65 12.21
C ARG A 175 -6.47 -20.61 11.20
N LEU A 176 -5.76 -20.51 10.07
CA LEU A 176 -6.09 -19.57 9.00
C LEU A 176 -7.22 -20.08 8.10
N GLN A 177 -7.27 -21.40 7.85
CA GLN A 177 -8.13 -22.01 6.84
C GLN A 177 -9.61 -21.61 6.97
N PRO A 178 -10.26 -21.62 8.15
CA PRO A 178 -11.66 -21.19 8.27
C PRO A 178 -11.88 -19.75 7.78
N LEU A 179 -10.94 -18.85 8.07
CA LEU A 179 -11.03 -17.46 7.63
C LEU A 179 -10.93 -17.35 6.11
N LEU A 180 -10.03 -18.12 5.47
CA LEU A 180 -9.93 -18.18 4.01
C LEU A 180 -11.22 -18.71 3.36
N ASP A 181 -11.78 -19.78 3.92
CA ASP A 181 -13.02 -20.37 3.44
C ASP A 181 -14.18 -19.37 3.52
N ASP A 182 -14.31 -18.66 4.64
CA ASP A 182 -15.36 -17.65 4.86
C ASP A 182 -15.21 -16.43 3.92
N PHE A 183 -13.97 -16.07 3.51
CA PHE A 183 -13.72 -15.06 2.48
C PHE A 183 -13.86 -15.60 1.05
N GLY A 184 -14.11 -16.89 0.88
CA GLY A 184 -14.08 -17.54 -0.43
C GLY A 184 -12.71 -17.40 -1.10
N GLN A 185 -11.65 -17.43 -0.30
CA GLN A 185 -10.27 -17.26 -0.77
C GLN A 185 -9.62 -18.64 -0.90
N ASP A 186 -9.93 -19.33 -2.01
CA ASP A 186 -9.35 -20.63 -2.31
C ASP A 186 -7.84 -20.51 -2.52
N THR A 187 -7.09 -21.43 -1.93
CA THR A 187 -5.64 -21.53 -2.08
C THR A 187 -5.23 -22.94 -2.48
N ARG A 188 -4.30 -23.04 -3.44
CA ARG A 188 -3.68 -24.31 -3.84
C ARG A 188 -2.17 -24.19 -3.74
N VAL A 189 -1.58 -24.97 -2.86
CA VAL A 189 -0.12 -25.02 -2.69
C VAL A 189 0.48 -25.98 -3.73
N GLU A 190 1.37 -25.46 -4.59
CA GLU A 190 2.19 -26.26 -5.47
C GLU A 190 3.52 -26.53 -4.78
N PRO A 191 3.97 -27.83 -4.71
CA PRO A 191 5.26 -28.13 -4.14
C PRO A 191 6.38 -27.46 -4.94
N PRO A 192 7.52 -27.12 -4.30
CA PRO A 192 8.64 -26.52 -5.00
C PRO A 192 9.10 -27.42 -6.16
N ARG A 193 9.31 -26.83 -7.33
CA ARG A 193 10.00 -27.52 -8.43
C ARG A 193 11.44 -27.78 -8.02
N ALA A 194 12.06 -28.83 -8.60
CA ALA A 194 13.47 -29.13 -8.35
C ALA A 194 14.33 -27.88 -8.61
N GLY A 195 15.06 -27.43 -7.58
CA GLY A 195 15.90 -26.23 -7.63
C GLY A 195 15.20 -24.91 -7.27
N ALA A 196 13.87 -24.89 -7.02
CA ALA A 196 13.18 -23.69 -6.58
C ALA A 196 13.23 -23.55 -5.05
N ALA A 197 13.61 -22.37 -4.57
CA ALA A 197 13.72 -22.08 -3.13
C ALA A 197 12.36 -21.94 -2.42
N ALA A 198 11.25 -21.75 -3.15
CA ALA A 198 9.93 -21.49 -2.61
C ALA A 198 8.83 -22.27 -3.31
N ARG A 199 7.80 -22.63 -2.53
CA ARG A 199 6.53 -23.15 -3.05
C ARG A 199 5.70 -22.00 -3.62
N THR A 200 4.89 -22.30 -4.63
CA THR A 200 3.90 -21.36 -5.17
C THR A 200 2.55 -21.59 -4.48
N ILE A 201 1.89 -20.52 -4.06
CA ILE A 201 0.53 -20.57 -3.56
C ILE A 201 -0.37 -19.94 -4.62
N HIS A 202 -1.07 -20.79 -5.39
CA HIS A 202 -2.03 -20.34 -6.36
C HIS A 202 -3.28 -19.84 -5.64
N HIS A 203 -3.74 -18.67 -6.01
CA HIS A 203 -4.94 -18.04 -5.49
C HIS A 203 -5.44 -17.00 -6.48
N MET A 204 -6.71 -16.65 -6.37
CA MET A 204 -7.23 -15.49 -7.10
C MET A 204 -6.91 -14.23 -6.29
N LEU A 205 -6.29 -13.24 -6.93
CA LEU A 205 -6.07 -11.95 -6.31
C LEU A 205 -7.41 -11.26 -6.06
N LYS A 206 -7.72 -10.99 -4.79
CA LYS A 206 -8.92 -10.29 -4.36
C LYS A 206 -8.55 -9.22 -3.32
N LEU A 207 -9.21 -8.07 -3.43
CA LEU A 207 -9.24 -7.06 -2.38
C LEU A 207 -10.69 -6.87 -1.94
N PHE A 208 -10.92 -6.84 -0.64
CA PHE A 208 -12.25 -6.74 -0.04
C PHE A 208 -12.43 -5.36 0.58
N LEU A 209 -13.41 -4.60 0.11
CA LEU A 209 -13.79 -3.32 0.71
C LEU A 209 -14.85 -3.56 1.78
N ILE A 210 -14.56 -3.18 3.01
CA ILE A 210 -15.40 -3.40 4.19
C ILE A 210 -15.78 -2.04 4.77
N ASP A 211 -17.08 -1.84 5.02
CA ASP A 211 -17.55 -0.61 5.66
C ASP A 211 -17.24 -0.56 7.17
N ALA A 212 -17.41 0.60 7.78
CA ALA A 212 -17.14 0.78 9.21
C ALA A 212 -18.04 -0.07 10.13
N GLY A 213 -19.15 -0.59 9.63
CA GLY A 213 -20.01 -1.55 10.33
C GLY A 213 -19.53 -2.98 10.28
N GLY A 214 -18.49 -3.28 9.49
CA GLY A 214 -17.94 -4.62 9.31
C GLY A 214 -18.71 -5.44 8.26
N THR A 215 -19.24 -4.81 7.22
CA THR A 215 -19.87 -5.47 6.08
C THR A 215 -18.98 -5.38 4.86
N VAL A 216 -18.76 -6.47 4.14
CA VAL A 216 -18.13 -6.50 2.82
C VAL A 216 -19.06 -5.83 1.82
N ARG A 217 -18.57 -4.78 1.16
CA ARG A 217 -19.36 -3.94 0.25
C ARG A 217 -18.90 -4.08 -1.20
N GLU A 218 -17.63 -4.46 -1.42
CA GLU A 218 -17.10 -4.73 -2.75
C GLU A 218 -15.97 -5.77 -2.69
N ILE A 219 -15.78 -6.51 -3.79
CA ILE A 219 -14.71 -7.50 -3.96
C ILE A 219 -14.07 -7.25 -5.32
N TYR A 220 -12.87 -6.67 -5.30
CA TYR A 220 -12.11 -6.37 -6.52
C TYR A 220 -11.25 -7.57 -6.90
N ALA A 221 -11.44 -8.10 -8.10
CA ALA A 221 -10.52 -9.04 -8.75
C ALA A 221 -9.52 -8.29 -9.63
N LEU A 222 -8.48 -8.97 -10.11
CA LEU A 222 -7.36 -8.37 -10.84
C LEU A 222 -7.79 -7.40 -11.95
N ASP A 223 -8.77 -7.78 -12.76
CA ASP A 223 -9.23 -6.99 -13.91
C ASP A 223 -9.99 -5.71 -13.49
N PHE A 224 -10.44 -5.64 -12.24
CA PHE A 224 -11.21 -4.54 -11.68
C PHE A 224 -10.43 -3.70 -10.65
N LEU A 225 -9.13 -3.94 -10.51
CA LEU A 225 -8.26 -3.19 -9.62
C LEU A 225 -7.92 -1.82 -10.24
N GLN A 226 -8.85 -0.88 -10.16
CA GLN A 226 -8.71 0.49 -10.67
C GLN A 226 -8.70 1.48 -9.50
N PRO A 227 -7.58 2.18 -9.23
CA PRO A 227 -7.45 3.07 -8.06
C PRO A 227 -8.55 4.14 -7.98
N GLU A 228 -8.99 4.69 -9.11
CA GLU A 228 -10.03 5.72 -9.15
C GLU A 228 -11.41 5.16 -8.77
N VAL A 229 -11.75 3.96 -9.25
CA VAL A 229 -12.99 3.26 -8.87
C VAL A 229 -12.97 2.98 -7.37
N MET A 230 -11.89 2.38 -6.86
CA MET A 230 -11.74 2.06 -5.44
C MET A 230 -11.82 3.31 -4.55
N LEU A 231 -11.22 4.42 -4.99
CA LEU A 231 -11.30 5.70 -4.28
C LEU A 231 -12.73 6.25 -4.24
N ASN A 232 -13.48 6.15 -5.36
CA ASN A 232 -14.88 6.57 -5.42
C ASN A 232 -15.78 5.69 -4.55
N ASP A 233 -15.52 4.39 -4.48
CA ASP A 233 -16.24 3.47 -3.58
C ASP A 233 -15.98 3.81 -2.11
N ILE A 234 -14.73 4.08 -1.73
CA ILE A 234 -14.37 4.52 -0.38
C ILE A 234 -15.09 5.85 -0.02
N ARG A 235 -15.08 6.81 -0.95
CA ARG A 235 -15.80 8.10 -0.76
C ARG A 235 -17.31 7.88 -0.63
N THR A 236 -17.88 6.98 -1.43
CA THR A 236 -19.30 6.64 -1.36
C THR A 236 -19.65 6.07 0.01
N LEU A 237 -18.87 5.11 0.53
CA LEU A 237 -19.07 4.58 1.88
C LEU A 237 -18.92 5.64 2.97
N ARG A 238 -18.00 6.59 2.78
CA ARG A 238 -17.82 7.69 3.75
C ARG A 238 -19.05 8.59 3.77
N LEU A 239 -19.62 8.90 2.60
CA LEU A 239 -20.86 9.70 2.48
C LEU A 239 -22.07 8.95 3.05
N GLU A 240 -22.19 7.63 2.85
CA GLU A 240 -23.26 6.82 3.44
C GLU A 240 -23.21 6.78 4.98
N ALA A 241 -22.03 6.92 5.58
CA ALA A 241 -21.83 6.90 7.04
C ALA A 241 -22.06 8.26 7.71
N THR A 242 -22.25 9.32 6.93
CA THR A 242 -22.54 10.66 7.45
C THR A 242 -24.06 10.86 7.47
N PRO A 243 -24.69 11.09 8.65
CA PRO A 243 -26.13 11.27 8.77
C PRO A 243 -26.62 12.56 8.10
#